data_cb97394fac0118320556f90513fe8c64
#
_entry.id   cb97394fac0118320556f90513fe8c64
#
_cell.length_a   1.000
_cell.length_b   1.000
_cell.length_c   1.000
_cell.angle_alpha   90.00
_cell.angle_beta   90.00
_cell.angle_gamma   90.00
#
_symmetry.space_group_name_H-M   'P 1'
#
loop_
_entity.id
_entity.type
_entity.pdbx_description
1 polymer ?
#
loop_
_entity_poly.entity_id
_entity_poly.type
_entity_poly.pdbx_seq_one_letter_code
_entity_poly.pdbx_strand_id
1 'polypeptide(L)'
;MRGTTVKVNLKALSDALGLSRTTVSRALNGYDDVSEATRERVAKAAREMGYVADPTARRLATGRADVIGIVYPFGAGDLGDPRFGEVVAGITERLAERNLDFIIASARPNAELDTYRRVVDGKLVDGLIVARTLVDDPRIAYLQSSAFPYVAYGRTQAAEPYAWFDFDNEAGARDAVRRLIGFGHRRIAMISAPLALNFAAQRRAGYLSALREAGIEPDPALLVECPFTHDGGLQAVRTMLARAERPTALLVDNNIAGGGAFRALVDSGLRLGQDMSLIVYDGVPPDIAHPHRVTAVVQPTGHASGRALAELMLRLLSDGVREQRLEAPAIEVGDTDGPLRG
;
A
#
# COMPACT_ATOMS: atom_id res chain seq x y z
N MET A 1 -26.37 30.15 29.45
CA MET A 1 -27.06 28.88 29.74
C MET A 1 -26.75 27.94 28.57
N ARG A 2 -25.87 26.95 28.75
CA ARG A 2 -25.62 25.89 27.76
C ARG A 2 -26.73 24.88 27.92
N GLY A 3 -27.69 24.82 26.99
CA GLY A 3 -28.73 23.82 26.96
C GLY A 3 -28.11 22.45 26.76
N THR A 4 -28.23 21.59 27.74
CA THR A 4 -27.90 20.16 27.64
C THR A 4 -28.92 19.54 26.68
N THR A 5 -28.58 19.41 25.41
CA THR A 5 -29.39 18.65 24.44
C THR A 5 -29.39 17.19 24.93
N VAL A 6 -30.49 16.73 25.50
CA VAL A 6 -30.65 15.35 25.94
C VAL A 6 -30.54 14.45 24.70
N LYS A 7 -29.45 13.72 24.58
CA LYS A 7 -29.22 12.79 23.45
C LYS A 7 -30.33 11.71 23.48
N VAL A 8 -31.17 11.69 22.43
CA VAL A 8 -32.25 10.71 22.31
C VAL A 8 -31.61 9.31 22.32
N ASN A 9 -32.09 8.44 23.19
CA ASN A 9 -31.61 7.06 23.33
C ASN A 9 -32.60 6.05 22.73
N LEU A 10 -32.18 4.81 22.59
CA LEU A 10 -32.98 3.73 22.00
C LEU A 10 -34.32 3.53 22.77
N LYS A 11 -34.33 3.78 24.10
CA LYS A 11 -35.53 3.69 24.91
C LYS A 11 -36.55 4.74 24.48
N ALA A 12 -36.14 6.00 24.37
CA ALA A 12 -37.04 7.07 23.96
C ALA A 12 -37.67 6.85 22.57
N LEU A 13 -36.83 6.31 21.62
CA LEU A 13 -37.32 5.95 20.30
C LEU A 13 -38.30 4.77 20.34
N SER A 14 -38.06 3.75 21.16
CA SER A 14 -38.97 2.62 21.30
C SER A 14 -40.28 3.01 21.96
N ASP A 15 -40.24 3.87 22.99
CA ASP A 15 -41.42 4.39 23.68
C ASP A 15 -42.30 5.24 22.72
N ALA A 16 -41.68 6.11 21.90
CA ALA A 16 -42.40 6.94 20.91
C ALA A 16 -43.07 6.10 19.81
N LEU A 17 -42.52 4.95 19.46
CA LEU A 17 -43.05 4.07 18.41
C LEU A 17 -44.03 2.99 18.95
N GLY A 18 -44.10 2.80 20.27
CA GLY A 18 -44.88 1.71 20.89
C GLY A 18 -44.30 0.34 20.53
N LEU A 19 -42.98 0.24 20.29
CA LEU A 19 -42.31 -1.00 19.95
C LEU A 19 -41.31 -1.41 21.03
N SER A 20 -40.97 -2.71 21.07
CA SER A 20 -39.91 -3.16 21.97
C SER A 20 -38.55 -2.62 21.56
N ARG A 21 -37.60 -2.42 22.51
CA ARG A 21 -36.24 -2.01 22.20
C ARG A 21 -35.56 -2.98 21.24
N THR A 22 -35.84 -4.27 21.40
CA THR A 22 -35.32 -5.32 20.52
C THR A 22 -35.82 -5.14 19.10
N THR A 23 -37.11 -4.88 18.90
CA THR A 23 -37.71 -4.66 17.58
C THR A 23 -37.14 -3.42 16.91
N VAL A 24 -37.00 -2.30 17.66
CA VAL A 24 -36.40 -1.06 17.15
C VAL A 24 -34.94 -1.25 16.79
N SER A 25 -34.15 -1.93 17.63
CA SER A 25 -32.73 -2.25 17.36
C SER A 25 -32.59 -3.11 16.10
N ARG A 26 -33.40 -4.16 15.96
CA ARG A 26 -33.38 -5.05 14.80
C ARG A 26 -33.80 -4.32 13.51
N ALA A 27 -34.81 -3.46 13.59
CA ALA A 27 -35.23 -2.62 12.47
C ALA A 27 -34.11 -1.69 11.99
N LEU A 28 -33.43 -1.00 12.94
CA LEU A 28 -32.30 -0.10 12.64
C LEU A 28 -31.09 -0.81 12.05
N ASN A 29 -30.88 -2.08 12.43
CA ASN A 29 -29.75 -2.88 11.97
C ASN A 29 -30.09 -3.75 10.74
N GLY A 30 -31.28 -3.60 10.14
CA GLY A 30 -31.65 -4.24 8.88
C GLY A 30 -31.93 -5.73 8.96
N TYR A 31 -32.31 -6.28 10.12
CA TYR A 31 -32.63 -7.70 10.27
C TYR A 31 -33.85 -8.09 9.45
N ASP A 32 -33.80 -9.23 8.75
CA ASP A 32 -34.84 -9.70 7.84
C ASP A 32 -36.16 -10.12 8.50
N ASP A 33 -36.10 -10.42 9.80
CA ASP A 33 -37.28 -10.76 10.60
C ASP A 33 -38.14 -9.56 10.99
N VAL A 34 -37.76 -8.35 10.58
CA VAL A 34 -38.53 -7.12 10.75
C VAL A 34 -39.07 -6.69 9.39
N SER A 35 -40.39 -6.53 9.27
CA SER A 35 -41.05 -6.11 8.03
C SER A 35 -40.51 -4.77 7.51
N GLU A 36 -40.48 -4.60 6.18
CA GLU A 36 -40.04 -3.39 5.50
C GLU A 36 -40.76 -2.14 6.03
N ALA A 37 -42.09 -2.21 6.16
CA ALA A 37 -42.90 -1.12 6.70
C ALA A 37 -42.49 -0.71 8.13
N THR A 38 -42.11 -1.68 8.96
CA THR A 38 -41.61 -1.39 10.31
C THR A 38 -40.21 -0.78 10.26
N ARG A 39 -39.32 -1.26 9.38
CA ARG A 39 -37.99 -0.67 9.18
C ARG A 39 -38.09 0.79 8.75
N GLU A 40 -38.91 1.10 7.76
CA GLU A 40 -39.12 2.46 7.29
C GLU A 40 -39.70 3.39 8.36
N ARG A 41 -40.71 2.91 9.12
CA ARG A 41 -41.32 3.65 10.21
C ARG A 41 -40.30 3.98 11.31
N VAL A 42 -39.46 3.01 11.69
CA VAL A 42 -38.41 3.20 12.69
C VAL A 42 -37.32 4.15 12.17
N ALA A 43 -36.87 3.99 10.92
CA ALA A 43 -35.86 4.86 10.30
C ALA A 43 -36.35 6.30 10.19
N LYS A 44 -37.63 6.53 9.86
CA LYS A 44 -38.23 7.85 9.83
C LYS A 44 -38.25 8.52 11.21
N ALA A 45 -38.75 7.81 12.22
CA ALA A 45 -38.80 8.32 13.58
C ALA A 45 -37.41 8.60 14.15
N ALA A 46 -36.42 7.74 13.85
CA ALA A 46 -35.05 7.95 14.28
C ALA A 46 -34.47 9.26 13.70
N ARG A 47 -34.71 9.55 12.41
CA ARG A 47 -34.31 10.84 11.78
C ARG A 47 -35.01 12.02 12.41
N GLU A 48 -36.33 11.96 12.58
CA GLU A 48 -37.15 13.05 13.12
C GLU A 48 -36.81 13.40 14.58
N MET A 49 -36.47 12.37 15.37
CA MET A 49 -36.06 12.53 16.76
C MET A 49 -34.57 12.85 16.96
N GLY A 50 -33.77 12.82 15.89
CA GLY A 50 -32.31 13.00 15.98
C GLY A 50 -31.61 11.86 16.70
N TYR A 51 -32.17 10.66 16.65
CA TYR A 51 -31.51 9.46 17.24
C TYR A 51 -30.30 9.04 16.40
N VAL A 52 -29.16 8.96 17.06
CA VAL A 52 -27.95 8.38 16.49
C VAL A 52 -27.63 7.11 17.25
N ALA A 53 -27.56 5.99 16.54
CA ALA A 53 -27.19 4.71 17.14
C ALA A 53 -25.80 4.80 17.78
N ASP A 54 -25.65 4.22 18.95
CA ASP A 54 -24.34 4.07 19.57
C ASP A 54 -23.52 3.07 18.76
N PRO A 55 -22.37 3.46 18.20
CA PRO A 55 -21.53 2.56 17.39
C PRO A 55 -21.11 1.30 18.16
N THR A 56 -20.87 1.42 19.48
CA THR A 56 -20.49 0.30 20.33
C THR A 56 -21.64 -0.68 20.49
N ALA A 57 -22.86 -0.18 20.72
CA ALA A 57 -24.07 -1.01 20.84
C ALA A 57 -24.41 -1.68 19.50
N ARG A 58 -24.21 -0.98 18.37
CA ARG A 58 -24.37 -1.55 17.02
C ARG A 58 -23.38 -2.66 16.77
N ARG A 59 -22.10 -2.44 17.06
CA ARG A 59 -21.03 -3.44 16.93
C ARG A 59 -21.33 -4.70 17.74
N LEU A 60 -21.82 -4.54 18.99
CA LEU A 60 -22.22 -5.67 19.84
C LEU A 60 -23.43 -6.42 19.25
N ALA A 61 -24.39 -5.73 18.67
CA ALA A 61 -25.59 -6.33 18.11
C ALA A 61 -25.34 -7.06 16.77
N THR A 62 -24.50 -6.50 15.90
CA THR A 62 -24.26 -7.01 14.55
C THR A 62 -23.02 -7.89 14.46
N GLY A 63 -22.11 -7.81 15.43
CA GLY A 63 -20.79 -8.43 15.39
C GLY A 63 -19.85 -7.79 14.37
N ARG A 64 -20.23 -6.65 13.72
CA ARG A 64 -19.47 -5.94 12.70
C ARG A 64 -19.03 -4.57 13.20
N ALA A 65 -17.79 -4.23 12.85
CA ALA A 65 -17.24 -2.92 13.15
C ALA A 65 -17.66 -1.85 12.11
N ASP A 66 -17.99 -2.28 10.89
CA ASP A 66 -18.16 -1.47 9.68
C ASP A 66 -16.90 -0.64 9.37
N VAL A 67 -15.73 -1.20 9.65
CA VAL A 67 -14.41 -0.57 9.52
C VAL A 67 -13.44 -1.53 8.86
N ILE A 68 -12.70 -1.04 7.88
CA ILE A 68 -11.52 -1.70 7.34
C ILE A 68 -10.28 -1.00 7.86
N GLY A 69 -9.22 -1.75 8.18
CA GLY A 69 -8.00 -1.19 8.74
C GLY A 69 -6.75 -1.50 7.92
N ILE A 70 -5.74 -0.68 8.14
CA ILE A 70 -4.36 -0.98 7.81
C ILE A 70 -3.49 -0.76 9.05
N VAL A 71 -2.58 -1.68 9.32
CA VAL A 71 -1.54 -1.46 10.33
C VAL A 71 -0.30 -0.98 9.61
N TYR A 72 0.20 0.20 9.98
CA TYR A 72 1.31 0.81 9.28
C TYR A 72 2.39 1.31 10.25
N PRO A 73 3.65 0.83 10.08
CA PRO A 73 4.77 1.28 10.90
C PRO A 73 5.31 2.59 10.34
N PHE A 74 4.74 3.72 10.78
CA PHE A 74 5.22 5.02 10.33
C PHE A 74 6.65 5.29 10.78
N GLY A 75 7.54 5.46 9.80
CA GLY A 75 8.87 6.00 9.96
C GLY A 75 8.98 7.45 9.49
N ALA A 76 10.17 8.03 9.64
CA ALA A 76 10.43 9.37 9.14
C ALA A 76 10.28 9.41 7.62
N GLY A 77 9.39 10.26 7.12
CA GLY A 77 9.14 10.45 5.68
C GLY A 77 7.97 9.65 5.10
N ASP A 78 7.44 8.63 5.77
CA ASP A 78 6.34 7.82 5.25
C ASP A 78 5.06 8.63 4.96
N LEU A 79 4.74 9.60 5.81
CA LEU A 79 3.60 10.49 5.59
C LEU A 79 3.83 11.50 4.45
N GLY A 80 5.06 11.67 4.03
CA GLY A 80 5.44 12.52 2.89
C GLY A 80 5.44 11.78 1.56
N ASP A 81 5.16 10.47 1.52
CA ASP A 81 5.05 9.71 0.28
C ASP A 81 3.68 9.98 -0.39
N PRO A 82 3.63 10.74 -1.50
CA PRO A 82 2.36 11.05 -2.18
C PRO A 82 1.61 9.79 -2.60
N ARG A 83 2.34 8.72 -2.95
CA ARG A 83 1.76 7.45 -3.40
C ARG A 83 0.96 6.77 -2.29
N PHE A 84 1.46 6.81 -1.05
CA PHE A 84 0.70 6.28 0.09
C PHE A 84 -0.61 7.06 0.28
N GLY A 85 -0.55 8.40 0.19
CA GLY A 85 -1.74 9.25 0.26
C GLY A 85 -2.78 8.93 -0.82
N GLU A 86 -2.34 8.70 -2.06
CA GLU A 86 -3.22 8.29 -3.16
C GLU A 86 -3.88 6.92 -2.91
N VAL A 87 -3.14 5.94 -2.40
CA VAL A 87 -3.68 4.62 -2.06
C VAL A 87 -4.75 4.75 -0.99
N VAL A 88 -4.48 5.51 0.08
CA VAL A 88 -5.46 5.78 1.15
C VAL A 88 -6.71 6.46 0.59
N ALA A 89 -6.56 7.45 -0.29
CA ALA A 89 -7.68 8.13 -0.93
C ALA A 89 -8.56 7.16 -1.73
N GLY A 90 -7.95 6.30 -2.57
CA GLY A 90 -8.68 5.31 -3.35
C GLY A 90 -9.40 4.27 -2.49
N ILE A 91 -8.78 3.80 -1.40
CA ILE A 91 -9.42 2.89 -0.44
C ILE A 91 -10.64 3.58 0.19
N THR A 92 -10.44 4.78 0.73
CA THR A 92 -11.48 5.52 1.46
C THR A 92 -12.68 5.82 0.56
N GLU A 93 -12.43 6.29 -0.67
CA GLU A 93 -13.49 6.56 -1.64
C GLU A 93 -14.34 5.31 -1.92
N ARG A 94 -13.69 4.17 -2.21
CA ARG A 94 -14.41 2.94 -2.54
C ARG A 94 -15.17 2.35 -1.35
N LEU A 95 -14.64 2.44 -0.13
CA LEU A 95 -15.30 1.98 1.08
C LEU A 95 -16.48 2.87 1.48
N ALA A 96 -16.37 4.19 1.28
CA ALA A 96 -17.44 5.15 1.55
C ALA A 96 -18.71 4.86 0.73
N GLU A 97 -18.59 4.34 -0.50
CA GLU A 97 -19.72 3.88 -1.32
C GLU A 97 -20.55 2.78 -0.64
N ARG A 98 -19.98 2.11 0.37
CA ARG A 98 -20.59 1.04 1.17
C ARG A 98 -20.80 1.43 2.63
N ASN A 99 -20.65 2.71 2.98
CA ASN A 99 -20.72 3.23 4.35
C ASN A 99 -19.77 2.51 5.32
N LEU A 100 -18.57 2.16 4.84
CA LEU A 100 -17.48 1.59 5.65
C LEU A 100 -16.43 2.66 5.91
N ASP A 101 -15.94 2.69 7.15
CA ASP A 101 -14.83 3.55 7.54
C ASP A 101 -13.48 2.89 7.24
N PHE A 102 -12.44 3.71 7.04
CA PHE A 102 -11.06 3.26 6.95
C PHE A 102 -10.24 3.82 8.09
N ILE A 103 -9.51 2.96 8.80
CA ILE A 103 -8.60 3.38 9.87
C ILE A 103 -7.17 2.98 9.60
N ILE A 104 -6.23 3.82 10.03
CA ILE A 104 -4.81 3.53 10.02
C ILE A 104 -4.36 3.33 11.46
N ALA A 105 -4.01 2.10 11.82
CA ALA A 105 -3.46 1.79 13.13
C ALA A 105 -1.94 1.92 13.09
N SER A 106 -1.40 2.89 13.82
CA SER A 106 0.05 3.06 13.93
C SER A 106 0.69 1.91 14.72
N ALA A 107 1.79 1.39 14.20
CA ALA A 107 2.62 0.40 14.87
C ALA A 107 4.00 0.98 15.13
N ARG A 108 4.63 0.54 16.23
CA ARG A 108 6.06 0.80 16.45
C ARG A 108 6.87 -0.09 15.50
N PRO A 109 8.00 0.39 14.96
CA PRO A 109 8.93 -0.45 14.22
C PRO A 109 9.24 -1.74 14.99
N ASN A 110 9.28 -2.88 14.31
CA ASN A 110 9.51 -4.22 14.88
C ASN A 110 8.46 -4.73 15.90
N ALA A 111 7.34 -4.02 16.08
CA ALA A 111 6.23 -4.43 16.95
C ALA A 111 4.86 -4.42 16.23
N GLU A 112 4.88 -4.58 14.90
CA GLU A 112 3.66 -4.56 14.08
C GLU A 112 2.72 -5.68 14.47
N LEU A 113 3.22 -6.89 14.68
CA LEU A 113 2.40 -8.07 14.98
C LEU A 113 1.56 -7.89 16.26
N ASP A 114 2.08 -7.19 17.26
CA ASP A 114 1.32 -6.88 18.48
C ASP A 114 0.15 -5.92 18.19
N THR A 115 0.35 -5.01 17.24
CA THR A 115 -0.73 -4.12 16.78
C THR A 115 -1.79 -4.91 16.00
N TYR A 116 -1.38 -5.85 15.14
CA TYR A 116 -2.31 -6.75 14.45
C TYR A 116 -3.16 -7.53 15.47
N ARG A 117 -2.54 -8.16 16.47
CA ARG A 117 -3.24 -8.88 17.54
C ARG A 117 -4.24 -7.98 18.26
N ARG A 118 -3.81 -6.81 18.71
CA ARG A 118 -4.68 -5.84 19.40
C ARG A 118 -5.88 -5.42 18.57
N VAL A 119 -5.69 -5.20 17.27
CA VAL A 119 -6.76 -4.77 16.34
C VAL A 119 -7.75 -5.92 16.09
N VAL A 120 -7.25 -7.13 15.86
CA VAL A 120 -8.04 -8.33 15.58
C VAL A 120 -8.79 -8.79 16.84
N ASP A 121 -8.09 -8.98 17.96
CA ASP A 121 -8.67 -9.46 19.22
C ASP A 121 -9.67 -8.45 19.80
N GLY A 122 -9.39 -7.16 19.62
CA GLY A 122 -10.29 -6.06 19.99
C GLY A 122 -11.50 -5.89 19.07
N LYS A 123 -11.60 -6.66 17.98
CA LYS A 123 -12.66 -6.55 16.96
C LYS A 123 -12.84 -5.10 16.48
N LEU A 124 -11.73 -4.40 16.28
CA LEU A 124 -11.76 -2.98 15.92
C LEU A 124 -12.07 -2.77 14.43
N VAL A 125 -11.86 -3.80 13.61
CA VAL A 125 -12.08 -3.80 12.16
C VAL A 125 -12.69 -5.12 11.72
N ASP A 126 -13.33 -5.13 10.54
CA ASP A 126 -13.89 -6.32 9.90
C ASP A 126 -12.91 -6.99 8.94
N GLY A 127 -11.88 -6.27 8.52
CA GLY A 127 -10.82 -6.75 7.64
C GLY A 127 -9.59 -5.85 7.69
N LEU A 128 -8.45 -6.40 7.27
CA LEU A 128 -7.17 -5.71 7.26
C LEU A 128 -6.53 -5.70 5.87
N ILE A 129 -6.00 -4.54 5.47
CA ILE A 129 -5.09 -4.45 4.34
C ILE A 129 -3.67 -4.58 4.88
N VAL A 130 -2.88 -5.48 4.31
CA VAL A 130 -1.48 -5.73 4.69
C VAL A 130 -0.58 -5.16 3.60
N ALA A 131 0.08 -4.04 3.87
CA ALA A 131 1.03 -3.42 2.94
C ALA A 131 2.49 -3.75 3.31
N ARG A 132 3.42 -3.47 2.38
CA ARG A 132 4.85 -3.73 2.55
C ARG A 132 5.09 -5.19 2.99
N THR A 133 4.53 -6.13 2.22
CA THR A 133 4.64 -7.55 2.52
C THR A 133 6.10 -8.00 2.56
N LEU A 134 6.40 -8.87 3.52
CA LEU A 134 7.71 -9.50 3.65
C LEU A 134 7.77 -10.78 2.80
N VAL A 135 8.97 -11.27 2.51
CA VAL A 135 9.16 -12.57 1.85
C VAL A 135 8.52 -13.67 2.69
N ASP A 136 8.86 -13.72 3.99
CA ASP A 136 8.18 -14.54 5.00
C ASP A 136 7.44 -13.58 5.95
N ASP A 137 6.12 -13.51 5.83
CA ASP A 137 5.34 -12.49 6.52
C ASP A 137 4.59 -13.03 7.74
N PRO A 138 5.07 -12.78 8.97
CA PRO A 138 4.44 -13.28 10.18
C PRO A 138 3.05 -12.68 10.42
N ARG A 139 2.74 -11.51 9.84
CA ARG A 139 1.43 -10.85 9.95
C ARG A 139 0.40 -11.64 9.16
N ILE A 140 0.75 -12.08 7.94
CA ILE A 140 -0.10 -12.91 7.09
C ILE A 140 -0.28 -14.30 7.71
N ALA A 141 0.79 -14.92 8.23
CA ALA A 141 0.70 -16.18 8.94
C ALA A 141 -0.27 -16.10 10.14
N TYR A 142 -0.19 -15.02 10.92
CA TYR A 142 -1.12 -14.77 12.03
C TYR A 142 -2.57 -14.61 11.54
N LEU A 143 -2.82 -13.81 10.51
CA LEU A 143 -4.16 -13.59 9.98
C LEU A 143 -4.77 -14.87 9.40
N GLN A 144 -3.97 -15.73 8.76
CA GLN A 144 -4.41 -17.05 8.29
C GLN A 144 -4.78 -17.95 9.46
N SER A 145 -3.92 -18.05 10.49
CA SER A 145 -4.17 -18.88 11.66
C SER A 145 -5.40 -18.43 12.47
N SER A 146 -5.72 -17.14 12.44
CA SER A 146 -6.88 -16.54 13.10
C SER A 146 -8.14 -16.57 12.23
N ALA A 147 -8.08 -17.06 10.98
CA ALA A 147 -9.14 -17.00 9.98
C ALA A 147 -9.70 -15.58 9.80
N PHE A 148 -8.87 -14.54 10.00
CA PHE A 148 -9.30 -13.15 9.93
C PHE A 148 -9.24 -12.63 8.49
N PRO A 149 -10.27 -11.90 8.00
CA PRO A 149 -10.30 -11.38 6.63
C PRO A 149 -9.16 -10.38 6.38
N TYR A 150 -8.39 -10.60 5.30
CA TYR A 150 -7.36 -9.67 4.89
C TYR A 150 -7.12 -9.69 3.37
N VAL A 151 -6.63 -8.57 2.86
CA VAL A 151 -6.12 -8.42 1.49
C VAL A 151 -4.69 -7.93 1.58
N ALA A 152 -3.76 -8.58 0.89
CA ALA A 152 -2.38 -8.12 0.85
C ALA A 152 -2.16 -7.14 -0.33
N TYR A 153 -1.46 -6.06 -0.06
CA TYR A 153 -0.89 -5.17 -1.06
C TYR A 153 0.58 -5.57 -1.27
N GLY A 154 0.77 -6.46 -2.21
CA GLY A 154 2.01 -7.20 -2.46
C GLY A 154 1.85 -8.69 -2.13
N ARG A 155 2.51 -9.56 -2.91
CA ARG A 155 2.54 -11.00 -2.69
C ARG A 155 3.51 -11.36 -1.57
N THR A 156 3.35 -12.56 -1.01
CA THR A 156 4.30 -13.22 -0.13
C THR A 156 4.14 -14.73 -0.26
N GLN A 157 5.07 -15.49 0.25
CA GLN A 157 4.89 -16.92 0.43
C GLN A 157 3.93 -17.16 1.59
N ALA A 158 2.84 -17.89 1.36
CA ALA A 158 1.85 -18.21 2.36
C ALA A 158 1.39 -19.67 2.20
N ALA A 159 1.00 -20.31 3.32
CA ALA A 159 0.58 -21.70 3.33
C ALA A 159 -0.73 -21.93 2.56
N GLU A 160 -1.66 -20.98 2.67
CA GLU A 160 -2.98 -21.07 2.06
C GLU A 160 -3.22 -19.93 1.07
N PRO A 161 -4.06 -20.14 0.03
CA PRO A 161 -4.44 -19.07 -0.90
C PRO A 161 -5.13 -17.92 -0.17
N TYR A 162 -4.83 -16.70 -0.55
CA TYR A 162 -5.37 -15.47 0.03
C TYR A 162 -5.61 -14.41 -1.05
N ALA A 163 -6.38 -13.37 -0.72
CA ALA A 163 -6.63 -12.24 -1.59
C ALA A 163 -5.44 -11.27 -1.62
N TRP A 164 -4.98 -10.89 -2.80
CA TRP A 164 -3.91 -9.91 -2.93
C TRP A 164 -4.02 -9.11 -4.23
N PHE A 165 -3.46 -7.91 -4.19
CA PHE A 165 -3.19 -7.05 -5.33
C PHE A 165 -1.68 -6.77 -5.37
N ASP A 166 -1.03 -7.00 -6.49
CA ASP A 166 0.41 -6.79 -6.64
C ASP A 166 0.76 -6.38 -8.08
N PHE A 167 1.99 -5.98 -8.28
CA PHE A 167 2.58 -5.68 -9.57
C PHE A 167 3.57 -6.76 -9.96
N ASP A 168 3.80 -6.93 -11.29
CA ASP A 168 4.88 -7.81 -11.76
C ASP A 168 6.24 -7.11 -11.59
N ASN A 169 6.68 -7.07 -10.33
CA ASN A 169 7.92 -6.42 -9.91
C ASN A 169 9.16 -7.02 -10.62
N GLU A 170 9.14 -8.32 -10.86
CA GLU A 170 10.23 -9.01 -11.56
C GLU A 170 10.29 -8.58 -13.02
N ALA A 171 9.16 -8.58 -13.73
CA ALA A 171 9.10 -8.15 -15.11
C ALA A 171 9.51 -6.68 -15.26
N GLY A 172 9.00 -5.79 -14.40
CA GLY A 172 9.34 -4.36 -14.46
C GLY A 172 10.83 -4.09 -14.27
N ALA A 173 11.49 -4.75 -13.32
CA ALA A 173 12.92 -4.60 -13.10
C ALA A 173 13.73 -5.21 -14.26
N ARG A 174 13.31 -6.37 -14.75
CA ARG A 174 13.93 -7.03 -15.91
C ARG A 174 13.89 -6.11 -17.14
N ASP A 175 12.74 -5.51 -17.43
CA ASP A 175 12.57 -4.67 -18.60
C ASP A 175 13.34 -3.35 -18.48
N ALA A 176 13.43 -2.75 -17.29
CA ALA A 176 14.28 -1.59 -17.03
C ALA A 176 15.76 -1.90 -17.28
N VAL A 177 16.26 -3.04 -16.80
CA VAL A 177 17.65 -3.44 -16.99
C VAL A 177 17.93 -3.81 -18.45
N ARG A 178 17.01 -4.52 -19.13
CA ARG A 178 17.11 -4.79 -20.58
C ARG A 178 17.23 -3.50 -21.40
N ARG A 179 16.47 -2.45 -21.03
CA ARG A 179 16.57 -1.14 -21.66
C ARG A 179 17.96 -0.54 -21.51
N LEU A 180 18.55 -0.56 -20.30
CA LEU A 180 19.90 -0.10 -20.05
C LEU A 180 20.93 -0.91 -20.83
N ILE A 181 20.79 -2.23 -20.88
CA ILE A 181 21.65 -3.12 -21.68
C ILE A 181 21.55 -2.79 -23.17
N GLY A 182 20.34 -2.49 -23.66
CA GLY A 182 20.10 -2.07 -25.04
C GLY A 182 20.79 -0.76 -25.40
N PHE A 183 21.07 0.12 -24.45
CA PHE A 183 21.90 1.32 -24.60
C PHE A 183 23.41 1.06 -24.50
N GLY A 184 23.83 -0.19 -24.33
CA GLY A 184 25.24 -0.59 -24.27
C GLY A 184 25.82 -0.67 -22.86
N HIS A 185 25.04 -0.38 -21.81
CA HIS A 185 25.51 -0.48 -20.44
C HIS A 185 25.80 -1.93 -20.07
N ARG A 186 26.94 -2.16 -19.41
CA ARG A 186 27.34 -3.48 -18.88
C ARG A 186 27.61 -3.43 -17.37
N ARG A 187 28.00 -2.28 -16.84
CA ARG A 187 28.16 -2.03 -15.40
C ARG A 187 26.93 -1.27 -14.90
N ILE A 188 25.89 -2.01 -14.61
CA ILE A 188 24.61 -1.49 -14.15
C ILE A 188 24.52 -1.78 -12.64
N ALA A 189 24.32 -0.76 -11.81
CA ALA A 189 24.10 -0.98 -10.38
C ALA A 189 22.61 -1.00 -10.05
N MET A 190 22.28 -1.73 -8.98
CA MET A 190 20.95 -1.72 -8.38
C MET A 190 21.04 -1.22 -6.94
N ILE A 191 20.25 -0.20 -6.63
CA ILE A 191 19.99 0.26 -5.25
C ILE A 191 18.61 -0.24 -4.87
N SER A 192 18.54 -1.07 -3.83
CA SER A 192 17.30 -1.69 -3.37
C SER A 192 16.95 -1.32 -1.93
N ALA A 193 15.66 -1.32 -1.63
CA ALA A 193 15.15 -1.40 -0.28
C ALA A 193 15.59 -2.72 0.39
N PRO A 194 15.41 -2.89 1.71
CA PRO A 194 15.71 -4.13 2.41
C PRO A 194 15.05 -5.35 1.74
N LEU A 195 15.83 -6.38 1.43
CA LEU A 195 15.38 -7.57 0.71
C LEU A 195 14.39 -8.44 1.50
N ALA A 196 14.20 -8.16 2.77
CA ALA A 196 13.09 -8.73 3.53
C ALA A 196 11.72 -8.30 2.97
N LEU A 197 11.65 -7.13 2.30
CA LEU A 197 10.47 -6.68 1.58
C LEU A 197 10.33 -7.46 0.27
N ASN A 198 9.17 -8.08 0.06
CA ASN A 198 8.98 -9.01 -1.06
C ASN A 198 9.13 -8.32 -2.43
N PHE A 199 8.63 -7.08 -2.58
CA PHE A 199 8.81 -6.33 -3.82
C PHE A 199 10.29 -6.08 -4.16
N ALA A 200 11.14 -5.80 -3.17
CA ALA A 200 12.57 -5.59 -3.37
C ALA A 200 13.28 -6.89 -3.80
N ALA A 201 12.93 -8.01 -3.17
CA ALA A 201 13.43 -9.33 -3.57
C ALA A 201 13.03 -9.68 -5.01
N GLN A 202 11.78 -9.45 -5.39
CA GLN A 202 11.28 -9.68 -6.76
C GLN A 202 11.96 -8.77 -7.78
N ARG A 203 12.12 -7.47 -7.49
CA ARG A 203 12.83 -6.53 -8.36
C ARG A 203 14.29 -6.90 -8.55
N ARG A 204 14.95 -7.37 -7.48
CA ARG A 204 16.30 -7.91 -7.56
C ARG A 204 16.37 -9.17 -8.43
N ALA A 205 15.40 -10.07 -8.33
CA ALA A 205 15.33 -11.25 -9.19
C ALA A 205 15.22 -10.86 -10.67
N GLY A 206 14.39 -9.88 -11.01
CA GLY A 206 14.26 -9.34 -12.37
C GLY A 206 15.55 -8.72 -12.90
N TYR A 207 16.24 -7.92 -12.07
CA TYR A 207 17.54 -7.34 -12.40
C TYR A 207 18.56 -8.45 -12.72
N LEU A 208 18.69 -9.46 -11.86
CA LEU A 208 19.61 -10.57 -12.06
C LEU A 208 19.25 -11.43 -13.28
N SER A 209 17.96 -11.59 -13.57
CA SER A 209 17.48 -12.30 -14.77
C SER A 209 17.93 -11.59 -16.05
N ALA A 210 17.74 -10.27 -16.12
CA ALA A 210 18.13 -9.50 -17.31
C ALA A 210 19.64 -9.52 -17.56
N LEU A 211 20.47 -9.46 -16.52
CA LEU A 211 21.93 -9.58 -16.67
C LEU A 211 22.33 -10.95 -17.21
N ARG A 212 21.77 -12.02 -16.63
CA ARG A 212 22.05 -13.41 -17.08
C ARG A 212 21.64 -13.64 -18.53
N GLU A 213 20.46 -13.14 -18.93
CA GLU A 213 19.98 -13.24 -20.31
C GLU A 213 20.92 -12.56 -21.31
N ALA A 214 21.61 -11.48 -20.90
CA ALA A 214 22.56 -10.74 -21.70
C ALA A 214 24.00 -11.26 -21.58
N GLY A 215 24.23 -12.35 -20.84
CA GLY A 215 25.58 -12.89 -20.63
C GLY A 215 26.48 -11.96 -19.79
N ILE A 216 25.88 -11.16 -18.90
CA ILE A 216 26.59 -10.27 -17.98
C ILE A 216 26.62 -10.92 -16.62
N GLU A 217 27.84 -11.21 -16.11
CA GLU A 217 28.00 -11.74 -14.77
C GLU A 217 27.63 -10.67 -13.73
N PRO A 218 26.72 -10.95 -12.79
CA PRO A 218 26.36 -10.01 -11.73
C PRO A 218 27.56 -9.72 -10.82
N ASP A 219 27.90 -8.44 -10.68
CA ASP A 219 28.92 -7.99 -9.73
C ASP A 219 28.24 -7.66 -8.38
N PRO A 220 28.53 -8.41 -7.30
CA PRO A 220 27.96 -8.14 -5.98
C PRO A 220 28.24 -6.72 -5.47
N ALA A 221 29.33 -6.10 -5.93
CA ALA A 221 29.66 -4.73 -5.57
C ALA A 221 28.71 -3.67 -6.16
N LEU A 222 27.93 -4.04 -7.17
CA LEU A 222 26.93 -3.20 -7.81
C LEU A 222 25.52 -3.42 -7.24
N LEU A 223 25.35 -4.33 -6.28
CA LEU A 223 24.10 -4.59 -5.56
C LEU A 223 24.18 -3.93 -4.19
N VAL A 224 23.45 -2.82 -3.99
CA VAL A 224 23.47 -2.07 -2.76
C VAL A 224 22.07 -2.06 -2.14
N GLU A 225 21.94 -2.70 -0.99
CA GLU A 225 20.77 -2.57 -0.12
C GLU A 225 20.92 -1.33 0.75
N CYS A 226 19.90 -0.49 0.83
CA CYS A 226 19.90 0.70 1.66
C CYS A 226 18.60 0.83 2.47
N PRO A 227 18.60 1.62 3.55
CA PRO A 227 17.37 1.99 4.24
C PRO A 227 16.35 2.60 3.25
N PHE A 228 15.07 2.28 3.46
CA PHE A 228 13.95 2.79 2.65
C PHE A 228 13.69 4.27 2.97
N THR A 229 14.69 5.12 2.70
CA THR A 229 14.70 6.55 2.99
C THR A 229 15.41 7.32 1.88
N HIS A 230 15.12 8.62 1.77
CA HIS A 230 15.82 9.53 0.86
C HIS A 230 17.34 9.55 1.13
N ASP A 231 17.74 9.64 2.41
CA ASP A 231 19.18 9.64 2.78
C ASP A 231 19.86 8.31 2.43
N GLY A 232 19.15 7.17 2.57
CA GLY A 232 19.65 5.87 2.15
C GLY A 232 20.07 5.85 0.68
N GLY A 233 19.21 6.33 -0.21
CA GLY A 233 19.51 6.44 -1.64
C GLY A 233 20.65 7.40 -1.95
N LEU A 234 20.69 8.55 -1.28
CA LEU A 234 21.74 9.55 -1.44
C LEU A 234 23.11 8.98 -1.04
N GLN A 235 23.23 8.32 0.10
CA GLN A 235 24.49 7.74 0.58
C GLN A 235 24.93 6.54 -0.29
N ALA A 236 23.99 5.72 -0.77
CA ALA A 236 24.29 4.61 -1.67
C ALA A 236 24.98 5.10 -2.95
N VAL A 237 24.44 6.16 -3.58
CA VAL A 237 25.05 6.75 -4.79
C VAL A 237 26.41 7.35 -4.48
N ARG A 238 26.56 8.14 -3.41
CA ARG A 238 27.85 8.73 -3.03
C ARG A 238 28.93 7.67 -2.84
N THR A 239 28.60 6.57 -2.19
CA THR A 239 29.51 5.44 -2.00
C THR A 239 29.88 4.79 -3.33
N MET A 240 28.95 4.63 -4.26
CA MET A 240 29.22 4.09 -5.58
C MET A 240 30.10 5.01 -6.41
N LEU A 241 29.88 6.31 -6.39
CA LEU A 241 30.66 7.30 -7.14
C LEU A 241 32.11 7.44 -6.63
N ALA A 242 32.37 7.10 -5.37
CA ALA A 242 33.72 7.10 -4.79
C ALA A 242 34.58 5.91 -5.20
N ARG A 243 34.00 4.90 -5.89
CA ARG A 243 34.75 3.71 -6.34
C ARG A 243 35.61 4.00 -7.56
N ALA A 244 36.73 3.27 -7.68
CA ALA A 244 37.59 3.37 -8.87
C ALA A 244 36.85 2.94 -10.15
N GLU A 245 36.09 1.85 -10.08
CA GLU A 245 35.24 1.36 -11.15
C GLU A 245 33.77 1.69 -10.88
N ARG A 246 33.29 2.78 -11.46
CA ARG A 246 31.92 3.24 -11.31
C ARG A 246 30.95 2.46 -12.19
N PRO A 247 29.67 2.29 -11.76
CA PRO A 247 28.63 1.90 -12.68
C PRO A 247 28.42 2.99 -13.74
N THR A 248 27.88 2.63 -14.89
CA THR A 248 27.48 3.54 -15.95
C THR A 248 25.96 3.77 -15.98
N ALA A 249 25.22 2.94 -15.25
CA ALA A 249 23.78 3.05 -15.11
C ALA A 249 23.34 2.57 -13.74
N LEU A 250 22.23 3.13 -13.27
CA LEU A 250 21.57 2.80 -11.99
C LEU A 250 20.11 2.44 -12.20
N LEU A 251 19.67 1.34 -11.57
CA LEU A 251 18.27 1.06 -11.28
C LEU A 251 18.04 1.27 -9.80
N VAL A 252 17.12 2.16 -9.42
CA VAL A 252 16.69 2.34 -8.02
C VAL A 252 15.29 1.78 -7.87
N ASP A 253 15.11 0.88 -6.92
CA ASP A 253 13.91 0.07 -6.80
C ASP A 253 12.70 0.75 -6.14
N ASN A 254 12.81 2.03 -5.76
CA ASN A 254 11.71 2.77 -5.17
C ASN A 254 11.90 4.28 -5.30
N ASN A 255 10.79 5.02 -5.26
CA ASN A 255 10.75 6.48 -5.41
C ASN A 255 11.46 7.24 -4.27
N ILE A 256 11.41 6.74 -3.03
CA ILE A 256 11.96 7.42 -1.86
C ILE A 256 13.48 7.43 -1.92
N ALA A 257 14.12 6.26 -2.06
CA ALA A 257 15.56 6.18 -2.30
C ALA A 257 15.94 6.80 -3.65
N GLY A 258 15.04 6.72 -4.64
CA GLY A 258 15.18 7.34 -5.96
C GLY A 258 15.39 8.84 -5.91
N GLY A 259 14.61 9.55 -5.09
CA GLY A 259 14.79 10.99 -4.88
C GLY A 259 16.18 11.33 -4.31
N GLY A 260 16.66 10.54 -3.34
CA GLY A 260 18.00 10.69 -2.79
C GLY A 260 19.11 10.37 -3.79
N ALA A 261 18.94 9.29 -4.56
CA ALA A 261 19.87 8.90 -5.61
C ALA A 261 19.96 9.96 -6.70
N PHE A 262 18.83 10.47 -7.18
CA PHE A 262 18.76 11.57 -8.13
C PHE A 262 19.51 12.80 -7.63
N ARG A 263 19.24 13.22 -6.39
CA ARG A 263 19.93 14.36 -5.78
C ARG A 263 21.44 14.17 -5.71
N ALA A 264 21.92 13.00 -5.31
CA ALA A 264 23.35 12.71 -5.25
C ALA A 264 24.03 12.78 -6.65
N LEU A 265 23.34 12.31 -7.70
CA LEU A 265 23.84 12.37 -9.07
C LEU A 265 23.90 13.82 -9.57
N VAL A 266 22.88 14.62 -9.34
CA VAL A 266 22.87 16.04 -9.71
C VAL A 266 23.98 16.81 -8.99
N ASP A 267 24.13 16.58 -7.67
CA ASP A 267 25.17 17.24 -6.86
C ASP A 267 26.61 16.84 -7.31
N SER A 268 26.78 15.67 -7.92
CA SER A 268 28.07 15.23 -8.46
C SER A 268 28.48 15.89 -9.76
N GLY A 269 27.58 16.65 -10.40
CA GLY A 269 27.80 17.31 -11.68
C GLY A 269 27.77 16.38 -12.90
N LEU A 270 27.38 15.09 -12.72
CA LEU A 270 27.21 14.16 -13.83
C LEU A 270 25.96 14.51 -14.65
N ARG A 271 26.08 14.43 -15.97
CA ARG A 271 24.96 14.63 -16.89
C ARG A 271 24.15 13.35 -16.98
N LEU A 272 22.95 13.39 -16.44
CA LEU A 272 22.02 12.25 -16.50
C LEU A 272 21.67 11.92 -17.95
N GLY A 273 21.57 10.62 -18.26
CA GLY A 273 21.33 10.11 -19.60
C GLY A 273 22.55 10.22 -20.55
N GLN A 274 23.67 10.78 -20.09
CA GLN A 274 24.90 10.92 -20.87
C GLN A 274 26.14 10.34 -20.19
N ASP A 275 26.43 10.79 -18.96
CA ASP A 275 27.57 10.33 -18.17
C ASP A 275 27.14 9.19 -17.21
N MET A 276 25.87 9.20 -16.82
CA MET A 276 25.24 8.19 -15.98
C MET A 276 23.77 8.05 -16.36
N SER A 277 23.31 6.84 -16.60
CA SER A 277 21.88 6.54 -16.77
C SER A 277 21.22 6.22 -15.44
N LEU A 278 19.99 6.71 -15.26
CA LEU A 278 19.17 6.48 -14.06
C LEU A 278 17.74 6.07 -14.46
N ILE A 279 17.28 4.93 -13.92
CA ILE A 279 15.88 4.52 -13.95
C ILE A 279 15.42 4.33 -12.50
N VAL A 280 14.23 4.83 -12.16
CA VAL A 280 13.67 4.75 -10.81
C VAL A 280 12.28 4.13 -10.84
N TYR A 281 12.01 3.18 -9.94
CA TYR A 281 10.64 2.71 -9.73
C TYR A 281 9.78 3.81 -9.13
N ASP A 282 8.58 3.98 -9.69
CA ASP A 282 7.61 5.02 -9.36
C ASP A 282 8.14 6.46 -9.54
N GLY A 283 9.30 6.61 -10.21
CA GLY A 283 9.89 7.89 -10.56
C GLY A 283 10.40 8.73 -9.40
N VAL A 284 10.60 10.00 -9.66
CA VAL A 284 10.96 11.04 -8.67
C VAL A 284 9.95 12.18 -8.85
N PRO A 285 9.40 12.74 -7.78
CA PRO A 285 8.45 13.86 -7.87
C PRO A 285 8.97 14.99 -8.75
N PRO A 286 8.13 15.59 -9.63
CA PRO A 286 8.58 16.59 -10.59
C PRO A 286 9.20 17.85 -9.97
N ASP A 287 8.76 18.24 -8.78
CA ASP A 287 9.32 19.37 -8.02
C ASP A 287 10.76 19.10 -7.52
N ILE A 288 11.12 17.83 -7.31
CA ILE A 288 12.49 17.40 -6.99
C ILE A 288 13.32 17.20 -8.25
N ALA A 289 12.73 16.61 -9.28
CA ALA A 289 13.44 16.21 -10.49
C ALA A 289 13.72 17.37 -11.47
N HIS A 290 12.97 18.48 -11.39
CA HIS A 290 13.13 19.61 -12.32
C HIS A 290 14.59 20.10 -12.46
N PRO A 291 15.10 20.32 -13.69
CA PRO A 291 14.38 20.30 -14.97
C PRO A 291 14.27 18.92 -15.65
N HIS A 292 14.75 17.86 -15.03
CA HIS A 292 14.74 16.53 -15.61
C HIS A 292 13.36 15.84 -15.54
N ARG A 293 13.12 14.95 -16.52
CA ARG A 293 12.09 13.93 -16.47
C ARG A 293 12.76 12.58 -16.21
N VAL A 294 12.60 12.05 -15.03
CA VAL A 294 13.23 10.77 -14.68
C VAL A 294 12.55 9.63 -15.43
N THR A 295 13.34 8.80 -16.13
CA THR A 295 12.83 7.54 -16.68
C THR A 295 12.42 6.63 -15.54
N ALA A 296 11.18 6.15 -15.58
CA ALA A 296 10.57 5.44 -14.47
C ALA A 296 9.95 4.10 -14.89
N VAL A 297 10.02 3.11 -14.01
CA VAL A 297 9.12 1.97 -14.05
C VAL A 297 7.87 2.39 -13.29
N VAL A 298 6.79 2.66 -14.02
CA VAL A 298 5.54 3.14 -13.43
C VAL A 298 4.56 2.01 -13.22
N GLN A 299 3.85 2.08 -12.14
CA GLN A 299 2.73 1.22 -11.77
C GLN A 299 1.43 2.01 -11.94
N PRO A 300 0.25 1.38 -12.03
CA PRO A 300 -1.01 2.07 -11.92
C PRO A 300 -1.03 3.06 -10.74
N THR A 301 -1.77 4.15 -10.87
CA THR A 301 -1.79 5.20 -9.84
C THR A 301 -2.10 4.63 -8.47
N GLY A 302 -1.57 5.26 -7.42
CA GLY A 302 -1.86 4.87 -6.05
C GLY A 302 -3.37 4.83 -5.79
N HIS A 303 -4.11 5.80 -6.31
CA HIS A 303 -5.58 5.85 -6.20
C HIS A 303 -6.27 4.63 -6.84
N ALA A 304 -5.89 4.24 -8.06
CA ALA A 304 -6.45 3.05 -8.71
C ALA A 304 -6.12 1.77 -7.92
N SER A 305 -4.89 1.66 -7.40
CA SER A 305 -4.47 0.55 -6.53
C SER A 305 -5.30 0.49 -5.25
N GLY A 306 -5.55 1.65 -4.62
CA GLY A 306 -6.38 1.76 -3.43
C GLY A 306 -7.82 1.31 -3.65
N ARG A 307 -8.44 1.75 -4.76
CA ARG A 307 -9.78 1.28 -5.15
C ARG A 307 -9.81 -0.23 -5.39
N ALA A 308 -8.80 -0.79 -6.05
CA ALA A 308 -8.70 -2.23 -6.29
C ALA A 308 -8.59 -3.03 -4.97
N LEU A 309 -7.75 -2.59 -4.03
CA LEU A 309 -7.62 -3.20 -2.70
C LEU A 309 -8.94 -3.21 -1.93
N ALA A 310 -9.65 -2.08 -1.93
CA ALA A 310 -10.96 -1.99 -1.30
C ALA A 310 -11.99 -2.90 -1.98
N GLU A 311 -12.00 -2.98 -3.31
CA GLU A 311 -12.88 -3.88 -4.05
C GLU A 311 -12.63 -5.36 -3.69
N LEU A 312 -11.35 -5.78 -3.65
CA LEU A 312 -10.98 -7.14 -3.24
C LEU A 312 -11.44 -7.43 -1.80
N MET A 313 -11.30 -6.47 -0.89
CA MET A 313 -11.76 -6.59 0.48
C MET A 313 -13.29 -6.73 0.57
N LEU A 314 -14.03 -5.92 -0.18
CA LEU A 314 -15.49 -6.00 -0.21
C LEU A 314 -15.97 -7.36 -0.71
N ARG A 315 -15.37 -7.89 -1.79
CA ARG A 315 -15.70 -9.22 -2.32
C ARG A 315 -15.32 -10.35 -1.36
N LEU A 316 -14.19 -10.21 -0.67
CA LEU A 316 -13.81 -11.16 0.36
C LEU A 316 -14.82 -11.20 1.50
N LEU A 317 -15.31 -10.04 1.94
CA LEU A 317 -16.26 -9.93 3.06
C LEU A 317 -17.70 -10.34 2.68
N SER A 318 -18.13 -10.12 1.41
CA SER A 318 -19.48 -10.49 0.95
C SER A 318 -19.57 -11.95 0.53
N ASP A 319 -18.64 -12.41 -0.29
CA ASP A 319 -18.75 -13.67 -1.03
C ASP A 319 -17.66 -14.69 -0.63
N GLY A 320 -16.73 -14.32 0.23
CA GLY A 320 -15.58 -15.15 0.62
C GLY A 320 -14.55 -15.33 -0.51
N VAL A 321 -14.64 -14.54 -1.59
CA VAL A 321 -13.78 -14.67 -2.77
C VAL A 321 -12.38 -14.14 -2.49
N ARG A 322 -11.39 -15.01 -2.60
CA ARG A 322 -9.96 -14.70 -2.46
C ARG A 322 -9.35 -14.42 -3.83
N GLU A 323 -9.71 -13.29 -4.42
CA GLU A 323 -9.21 -12.88 -5.73
C GLU A 323 -7.73 -12.49 -5.66
N GLN A 324 -6.98 -12.84 -6.70
CA GLN A 324 -5.56 -12.52 -6.87
C GLN A 324 -5.41 -11.68 -8.13
N ARG A 325 -4.88 -10.47 -7.98
CA ARG A 325 -4.75 -9.53 -9.09
C ARG A 325 -3.32 -9.07 -9.26
N LEU A 326 -2.73 -9.37 -10.42
CA LEU A 326 -1.40 -8.94 -10.83
C LEU A 326 -1.52 -7.90 -11.94
N GLU A 327 -0.90 -6.74 -11.75
CA GLU A 327 -0.84 -5.67 -12.75
C GLU A 327 0.58 -5.57 -13.32
N ALA A 328 0.66 -5.38 -14.64
CA ALA A 328 1.94 -5.17 -15.29
C ALA A 328 2.39 -3.71 -15.14
N PRO A 329 3.65 -3.46 -14.73
CA PRO A 329 4.22 -2.12 -14.77
C PRO A 329 4.58 -1.73 -16.21
N ALA A 330 4.76 -0.41 -16.46
CA ALA A 330 5.21 0.11 -17.73
C ALA A 330 6.48 0.95 -17.54
N ILE A 331 7.24 1.21 -18.63
CA ILE A 331 8.34 2.16 -18.59
C ILE A 331 7.87 3.50 -19.17
N GLU A 332 7.91 4.53 -18.36
CA GLU A 332 7.72 5.91 -18.77
C GLU A 332 9.09 6.54 -19.05
N VAL A 333 9.32 6.89 -20.31
CA VAL A 333 10.63 7.39 -20.77
C VAL A 333 10.77 8.87 -20.43
N GLY A 334 11.85 9.19 -19.74
CA GLY A 334 12.32 10.55 -19.47
C GLY A 334 13.61 10.89 -20.23
N ASP A 335 14.45 11.71 -19.60
CA ASP A 335 15.74 12.16 -20.14
C ASP A 335 16.95 11.69 -19.29
N THR A 336 16.71 10.86 -18.28
CA THR A 336 17.75 10.43 -17.35
C THR A 336 18.44 9.12 -17.74
N ASP A 337 18.04 8.48 -18.82
CA ASP A 337 18.72 7.32 -19.38
C ASP A 337 19.01 7.49 -20.87
N GLY A 338 20.08 6.88 -21.36
CA GLY A 338 20.50 7.01 -22.74
C GLY A 338 21.69 6.13 -23.11
N PRO A 339 22.15 6.16 -24.39
CA PRO A 339 23.26 5.34 -24.84
C PRO A 339 24.55 5.63 -24.08
N LEU A 340 25.28 4.55 -23.75
CA LEU A 340 26.62 4.66 -23.18
C LEU A 340 27.52 5.43 -24.15
N ARG A 341 28.07 6.55 -23.70
CA ARG A 341 29.09 7.28 -24.46
C ARG A 341 30.45 6.67 -24.16
N GLY A 342 31.14 6.28 -25.20
CA GLY A 342 32.50 5.73 -25.14
C GLY A 342 33.53 6.75 -24.66
#